data_d66c419068927987283a548fbc8af6b1
#
_entry.id   d66c419068927987283a548fbc8af6b1
#
_cell.length_a   1.000
_cell.length_b   1.000
_cell.length_c   1.000
_cell.angle_alpha   90.00
_cell.angle_beta   90.00
_cell.angle_gamma   90.00
#
_symmetry.space_group_name_H-M   'P 1'
#
loop_
_entity.id
_entity.type
_entity.pdbx_description
1 polymer ?
#
loop_
_entity_poly.entity_id
_entity_poly.type
_entity_poly.pdbx_seq_one_letter_code
_entity_poly.pdbx_strand_id
1 'polypeptide(L)'
;NMSEEDATEYADTLAKQLHIPDDNVIVRSTYFNVKSENSGSEMLFYFVIGFVTLIGSGIVIYSIFYISVASNIRNYGQLRTIGTTKRQIKKMVYREGKLLAAVGISIGLIIGNVIGYFLIPEGWYWPTSLCVTLGCGFFAFTMVMLSIHTPVKKAAAVSPMEALRYSDYKGKPK
;
A
#
# COMPACT_ATOMS: atom_id res chain seq x y z
N ASN A 1 0.70 4.16 36.69
CA ASN A 1 1.80 3.89 35.77
C ASN A 1 3.01 3.52 36.65
N MET A 2 3.28 2.25 36.73
CA MET A 2 4.39 1.70 37.51
C MET A 2 5.64 1.74 36.58
N SER A 3 6.77 2.27 37.09
CA SER A 3 8.03 2.23 36.34
C SER A 3 8.63 0.82 36.38
N GLU A 4 9.65 0.55 35.56
CA GLU A 4 10.34 -0.75 35.55
C GLU A 4 11.00 -1.02 36.90
N GLU A 5 11.59 0.02 37.49
CA GLU A 5 12.21 -0.06 38.82
C GLU A 5 11.16 -0.38 39.92
N ASP A 6 10.01 0.29 39.91
CA ASP A 6 8.93 0.02 40.83
C ASP A 6 8.38 -1.41 40.68
N ALA A 7 8.32 -1.92 39.43
CA ALA A 7 7.82 -3.26 39.15
C ALA A 7 8.79 -4.35 39.58
N THR A 8 10.11 -4.13 39.39
CA THR A 8 11.13 -5.08 39.84
C THR A 8 11.21 -5.12 41.37
N GLU A 9 11.16 -3.95 42.04
CA GLU A 9 11.15 -3.87 43.51
C GLU A 9 9.90 -4.53 44.11
N TYR A 10 8.74 -4.35 43.46
CA TYR A 10 7.50 -5.00 43.87
C TYR A 10 7.54 -6.52 43.69
N ALA A 11 8.08 -6.98 42.58
CA ALA A 11 8.26 -8.40 42.29
C ALA A 11 9.22 -9.09 43.28
N ASP A 12 10.34 -8.44 43.58
CA ASP A 12 11.31 -8.91 44.58
C ASP A 12 10.72 -8.97 46.00
N THR A 13 9.92 -7.97 46.32
CA THR A 13 9.25 -7.92 47.66
C THR A 13 8.23 -9.05 47.78
N LEU A 14 7.46 -9.31 46.74
CA LEU A 14 6.50 -10.41 46.69
C LEU A 14 7.19 -11.78 46.73
N ALA A 15 8.29 -11.94 45.96
CA ALA A 15 9.06 -13.18 45.94
C ALA A 15 9.62 -13.53 47.32
N LYS A 16 10.13 -12.55 48.07
CA LYS A 16 10.60 -12.71 49.44
C LYS A 16 9.46 -13.08 50.39
N GLN A 17 8.27 -12.46 50.26
CA GLN A 17 7.12 -12.81 51.07
C GLN A 17 6.59 -14.22 50.82
N LEU A 18 6.68 -14.69 49.58
CA LEU A 18 6.19 -16.01 49.16
C LEU A 18 7.26 -17.10 49.23
N HIS A 19 8.49 -16.79 49.72
CA HIS A 19 9.63 -17.71 49.78
C HIS A 19 9.96 -18.36 48.44
N ILE A 20 9.79 -17.62 47.32
CA ILE A 20 10.12 -18.09 45.97
C ILE A 20 11.62 -17.83 45.76
N PRO A 21 12.43 -18.81 45.30
CA PRO A 21 13.84 -18.59 44.93
C PRO A 21 13.96 -17.51 43.84
N ASP A 22 14.93 -16.60 43.98
CA ASP A 22 15.16 -15.48 43.08
C ASP A 22 15.37 -15.91 41.63
N ASP A 23 15.84 -17.14 41.41
CA ASP A 23 16.05 -17.73 40.08
C ASP A 23 14.73 -17.99 39.31
N ASN A 24 13.58 -17.96 39.98
CA ASN A 24 12.28 -18.18 39.37
C ASN A 24 11.49 -16.88 39.15
N VAL A 25 12.05 -15.73 39.51
CA VAL A 25 11.42 -14.43 39.32
C VAL A 25 11.85 -13.83 37.97
N ILE A 26 11.04 -13.99 36.94
CA ILE A 26 11.32 -13.44 35.61
C ILE A 26 10.48 -12.19 35.40
N VAL A 27 11.07 -11.02 35.58
CA VAL A 27 10.46 -9.75 35.16
C VAL A 27 10.76 -9.56 33.66
N ARG A 28 9.75 -9.64 32.82
CA ARG A 28 9.92 -9.38 31.38
C ARG A 28 10.15 -7.89 31.14
N SER A 29 11.39 -7.47 31.15
CA SER A 29 11.83 -6.11 30.80
C SER A 29 11.33 -5.66 29.42
N THR A 30 11.12 -6.58 28.51
CA THR A 30 10.57 -6.32 27.17
C THR A 30 9.22 -5.58 27.21
N TYR A 31 8.38 -5.81 28.23
CA TYR A 31 7.10 -5.11 28.36
C TYR A 31 7.28 -3.63 28.72
N PHE A 32 8.28 -3.31 29.53
CA PHE A 32 8.57 -1.95 29.96
C PHE A 32 9.36 -1.18 28.90
N ASN A 33 10.30 -1.83 28.20
CA ASN A 33 11.04 -1.23 27.08
C ASN A 33 10.14 -0.83 25.92
N VAL A 34 9.15 -1.63 25.56
CA VAL A 34 8.15 -1.27 24.53
C VAL A 34 7.31 -0.07 24.96
N LYS A 35 7.16 0.20 26.27
CA LYS A 35 6.34 1.29 26.78
C LYS A 35 7.14 2.55 27.11
N SER A 36 8.42 2.46 27.43
CA SER A 36 9.24 3.59 27.92
C SER A 36 10.13 4.24 26.87
N GLU A 37 10.64 3.48 25.89
CA GLU A 37 11.48 4.05 24.85
C GLU A 37 10.67 4.53 23.64
N ASN A 38 10.46 5.85 23.57
CA ASN A 38 10.18 6.61 22.36
C ASN A 38 9.13 6.01 21.37
N SER A 39 8.04 5.51 21.88
CA SER A 39 6.90 5.10 21.05
C SER A 39 6.52 6.13 19.97
N GLY A 40 6.80 7.42 20.23
CA GLY A 40 6.58 8.50 19.28
C GLY A 40 7.59 8.55 18.13
N SER A 41 8.87 8.32 18.38
CA SER A 41 9.91 8.35 17.34
C SER A 41 9.88 7.12 16.43
N GLU A 42 9.60 5.94 17.00
CA GLU A 42 9.42 4.72 16.22
C GLU A 42 8.16 4.79 15.34
N MET A 43 7.06 5.28 15.89
CA MET A 43 5.84 5.47 15.14
C MET A 43 6.03 6.45 13.98
N LEU A 44 6.76 7.55 14.21
CA LEU A 44 7.12 8.52 13.18
C LEU A 44 8.01 7.91 12.11
N PHE A 45 8.98 7.08 12.49
CA PHE A 45 9.86 6.36 11.55
C PHE A 45 9.07 5.43 10.64
N TYR A 46 8.18 4.58 11.18
CA TYR A 46 7.32 3.72 10.37
C TYR A 46 6.36 4.50 9.48
N PHE A 47 5.85 5.63 9.99
CA PHE A 47 4.99 6.51 9.20
C PHE A 47 5.73 7.12 8.00
N VAL A 48 6.98 7.57 8.19
CA VAL A 48 7.82 8.13 7.12
C VAL A 48 8.12 7.06 6.07
N ILE A 49 8.54 5.86 6.48
CA ILE A 49 8.80 4.75 5.55
C ILE A 49 7.53 4.39 4.77
N GLY A 50 6.41 4.26 5.45
CA GLY A 50 5.12 3.99 4.81
C GLY A 50 4.74 5.06 3.79
N PHE A 51 4.92 6.33 4.14
CA PHE A 51 4.62 7.46 3.27
C PHE A 51 5.52 7.51 2.02
N VAL A 52 6.84 7.27 2.18
CA VAL A 52 7.79 7.21 1.06
C VAL A 52 7.46 6.04 0.13
N THR A 53 7.17 4.87 0.69
CA THR A 53 6.76 3.68 -0.09
C THR A 53 5.49 3.95 -0.89
N LEU A 54 4.56 4.66 -0.29
CA LEU A 54 3.28 5.03 -0.88
C LEU A 54 3.44 5.98 -2.06
N ILE A 55 4.28 7.02 -1.93
CA ILE A 55 4.61 7.93 -3.03
C ILE A 55 5.32 7.16 -4.15
N GLY A 56 6.31 6.34 -3.81
CA GLY A 56 7.05 5.54 -4.79
C GLY A 56 6.13 4.62 -5.60
N SER A 57 5.25 3.89 -4.93
CA SER A 57 4.27 3.02 -5.60
C SER A 57 3.31 3.81 -6.50
N GLY A 58 2.86 4.97 -6.06
CA GLY A 58 2.00 5.86 -6.84
C GLY A 58 2.67 6.33 -8.14
N ILE A 59 3.96 6.69 -8.09
CA ILE A 59 4.75 7.11 -9.26
C ILE A 59 4.91 5.93 -10.24
N VAL A 60 5.18 4.73 -9.76
CA VAL A 60 5.31 3.53 -10.59
C VAL A 60 3.99 3.23 -11.30
N ILE A 61 2.88 3.22 -10.58
CA ILE A 61 1.54 3.01 -11.16
C ILE A 61 1.24 4.07 -12.22
N TYR A 62 1.49 5.34 -11.90
CA TYR A 62 1.33 6.44 -12.85
C TYR A 62 2.15 6.21 -14.13
N SER A 63 3.42 5.83 -14.01
CA SER A 63 4.33 5.63 -15.13
C SER A 63 3.88 4.48 -16.04
N ILE A 64 3.45 3.36 -15.45
CA ILE A 64 2.94 2.19 -16.20
C ILE A 64 1.69 2.58 -17.00
N PHE A 65 0.72 3.23 -16.36
CA PHE A 65 -0.49 3.68 -17.06
C PHE A 65 -0.21 4.75 -18.10
N TYR A 66 0.75 5.63 -17.84
CA TYR A 66 1.16 6.64 -18.82
C TYR A 66 1.74 6.00 -20.08
N ILE A 67 2.63 5.01 -19.92
CA ILE A 67 3.22 4.26 -21.05
C ILE A 67 2.13 3.45 -21.77
N SER A 68 1.24 2.78 -21.04
CA SER A 68 0.12 2.02 -21.60
C SER A 68 -0.79 2.92 -22.46
N VAL A 69 -1.16 4.09 -21.95
CA VAL A 69 -1.95 5.07 -22.69
C VAL A 69 -1.19 5.59 -23.90
N ALA A 70 0.10 5.92 -23.75
CA ALA A 70 0.92 6.41 -24.85
C ALA A 70 1.07 5.39 -25.99
N SER A 71 1.21 4.10 -25.66
CA SER A 71 1.28 3.03 -26.66
C SER A 71 -0.05 2.81 -27.39
N ASN A 72 -1.18 3.06 -26.71
CA ASN A 72 -2.52 2.87 -27.24
C ASN A 72 -3.17 4.13 -27.86
N ILE A 73 -2.42 5.23 -28.01
CA ILE A 73 -2.93 6.50 -28.56
C ILE A 73 -3.60 6.29 -29.93
N ARG A 74 -3.01 5.47 -30.80
CA ARG A 74 -3.56 5.15 -32.10
C ARG A 74 -4.91 4.46 -32.00
N ASN A 75 -5.05 3.48 -31.12
CA ASN A 75 -6.31 2.76 -30.89
C ASN A 75 -7.40 3.69 -30.39
N TYR A 76 -7.07 4.58 -29.46
CA TYR A 76 -8.04 5.58 -28.96
C TYR A 76 -8.43 6.60 -30.02
N GLY A 77 -7.49 6.99 -30.89
CA GLY A 77 -7.78 7.85 -32.04
C GLY A 77 -8.74 7.19 -33.03
N GLN A 78 -8.49 5.91 -33.39
CA GLN A 78 -9.39 5.13 -34.25
C GLN A 78 -10.78 4.97 -33.65
N LEU A 79 -10.90 4.69 -32.35
CA LEU A 79 -12.18 4.63 -31.65
C LEU A 79 -12.94 5.97 -31.76
N ARG A 80 -12.23 7.09 -31.73
CA ARG A 80 -12.86 8.41 -31.89
C ARG A 80 -13.35 8.71 -33.32
N THR A 81 -12.69 8.18 -34.34
CA THR A 81 -13.17 8.32 -35.73
C THR A 81 -14.49 7.58 -35.96
N ILE A 82 -14.71 6.47 -35.23
CA ILE A 82 -15.97 5.69 -35.28
C ILE A 82 -17.07 6.33 -34.38
N GLY A 83 -16.78 7.50 -33.76
CA GLY A 83 -17.77 8.22 -32.95
C GLY A 83 -17.72 7.98 -31.45
N THR A 84 -16.70 7.29 -30.92
CA THR A 84 -16.58 7.07 -29.47
C THR A 84 -16.35 8.40 -28.74
N THR A 85 -17.11 8.64 -27.66
CA THR A 85 -17.01 9.86 -26.87
C THR A 85 -15.83 9.81 -25.89
N LYS A 86 -15.34 11.01 -25.49
CA LYS A 86 -14.29 11.12 -24.44
C LYS A 86 -14.67 10.41 -23.15
N ARG A 87 -15.96 10.41 -22.78
CA ARG A 87 -16.46 9.75 -21.58
C ARG A 87 -16.35 8.22 -21.68
N GLN A 88 -16.60 7.66 -22.86
CA GLN A 88 -16.51 6.21 -23.09
C GLN A 88 -15.06 5.74 -22.99
N ILE A 89 -14.11 6.47 -23.58
CA ILE A 89 -12.68 6.16 -23.47
C ILE A 89 -12.24 6.22 -22.00
N LYS A 90 -12.61 7.29 -21.26
CA LYS A 90 -12.32 7.36 -19.83
C LYS A 90 -12.86 6.15 -19.07
N LYS A 91 -14.13 5.79 -19.29
CA LYS A 91 -14.77 4.67 -18.61
C LYS A 91 -14.07 3.34 -18.91
N MET A 92 -13.59 3.16 -20.16
CA MET A 92 -12.84 1.98 -20.58
C MET A 92 -11.52 1.86 -19.82
N VAL A 93 -10.69 2.91 -19.82
CA VAL A 93 -9.39 2.90 -19.13
C VAL A 93 -9.55 2.79 -17.60
N TYR A 94 -10.55 3.46 -17.02
CA TYR A 94 -10.85 3.29 -15.59
C TYR A 94 -11.30 1.87 -15.24
N ARG A 95 -12.07 1.21 -16.12
CA ARG A 95 -12.49 -0.18 -15.92
C ARG A 95 -11.30 -1.12 -15.93
N GLU A 96 -10.40 -0.93 -16.87
CA GLU A 96 -9.13 -1.68 -16.95
C GLU A 96 -8.30 -1.46 -15.67
N GLY A 97 -8.10 -0.22 -15.25
CA GLY A 97 -7.39 0.11 -14.01
C GLY A 97 -8.03 -0.50 -12.75
N LYS A 98 -9.36 -0.50 -12.67
CA LYS A 98 -10.08 -1.14 -11.55
C LYS A 98 -9.90 -2.66 -11.52
N LEU A 99 -9.93 -3.32 -12.67
CA LEU A 99 -9.70 -4.77 -12.75
C LEU A 99 -8.28 -5.13 -12.32
N LEU A 100 -7.29 -4.40 -12.84
CA LEU A 100 -5.89 -4.60 -12.46
C LEU A 100 -5.68 -4.33 -10.96
N ALA A 101 -6.28 -3.26 -10.42
CA ALA A 101 -6.23 -2.96 -9.01
C ALA A 101 -6.88 -4.06 -8.16
N ALA A 102 -8.06 -4.55 -8.53
CA ALA A 102 -8.75 -5.59 -7.79
C ALA A 102 -7.90 -6.87 -7.72
N VAL A 103 -7.34 -7.32 -8.84
CA VAL A 103 -6.50 -8.52 -8.89
C VAL A 103 -5.19 -8.29 -8.11
N GLY A 104 -4.49 -7.19 -8.37
CA GLY A 104 -3.20 -6.91 -7.73
C GLY A 104 -3.32 -6.72 -6.22
N ILE A 105 -4.32 -5.97 -5.76
CA ILE A 105 -4.56 -5.74 -4.33
C ILE A 105 -4.94 -7.06 -3.64
N SER A 106 -5.81 -7.87 -4.23
CA SER A 106 -6.20 -9.16 -3.65
C SER A 106 -5.00 -10.09 -3.46
N ILE A 107 -4.17 -10.22 -4.49
CA ILE A 107 -2.95 -11.03 -4.41
C ILE A 107 -1.99 -10.46 -3.37
N GLY A 108 -1.75 -9.15 -3.37
CA GLY A 108 -0.88 -8.48 -2.41
C GLY A 108 -1.33 -8.65 -0.96
N LEU A 109 -2.64 -8.55 -0.69
CA LEU A 109 -3.20 -8.75 0.64
C LEU A 109 -3.08 -10.21 1.11
N ILE A 110 -3.30 -11.19 0.23
CA ILE A 110 -3.13 -12.61 0.57
C ILE A 110 -1.68 -12.89 0.93
N ILE A 111 -0.73 -12.49 0.08
CA ILE A 111 0.70 -12.70 0.32
C ILE A 111 1.14 -11.97 1.60
N GLY A 112 0.71 -10.73 1.79
CA GLY A 112 1.02 -9.94 2.99
C GLY A 112 0.53 -10.59 4.28
N ASN A 113 -0.70 -11.13 4.30
CA ASN A 113 -1.24 -11.84 5.45
C ASN A 113 -0.50 -13.16 5.73
N VAL A 114 -0.15 -13.91 4.68
CA VAL A 114 0.62 -15.16 4.83
C VAL A 114 1.99 -14.86 5.44
N ILE A 115 2.72 -13.90 4.89
CA ILE A 115 4.03 -13.51 5.42
C ILE A 115 3.90 -12.99 6.86
N GLY A 116 2.92 -12.14 7.14
CA GLY A 116 2.67 -11.61 8.48
C GLY A 116 2.41 -12.71 9.52
N TYR A 117 1.63 -13.72 9.15
CA TYR A 117 1.37 -14.89 10.02
C TYR A 117 2.65 -15.69 10.32
N PHE A 118 3.52 -15.90 9.32
CA PHE A 118 4.78 -16.61 9.53
C PHE A 118 5.80 -15.82 10.37
N LEU A 119 5.79 -14.49 10.29
CA LEU A 119 6.72 -13.66 11.03
C LEU A 119 6.35 -13.53 12.52
N ILE A 120 5.07 -13.45 12.85
CA ILE A 120 4.60 -13.20 14.22
C ILE A 120 3.42 -14.14 14.56
N PRO A 121 3.65 -15.45 14.65
CA PRO A 121 2.56 -16.40 14.90
C PRO A 121 1.92 -16.23 16.27
N GLU A 122 2.72 -15.92 17.30
CA GLU A 122 2.26 -15.75 18.69
C GLU A 122 1.45 -14.46 18.93
N GLY A 123 1.66 -13.43 18.10
CA GLY A 123 0.94 -12.15 18.16
C GLY A 123 -0.24 -12.05 17.20
N TRP A 124 -0.56 -13.10 16.45
CA TRP A 124 -1.59 -13.07 15.43
C TRP A 124 -3.01 -13.08 16.01
N TYR A 125 -3.67 -11.91 15.93
CA TYR A 125 -5.05 -11.77 16.37
C TYR A 125 -5.96 -11.52 15.17
N TRP A 126 -6.78 -12.49 14.82
CA TRP A 126 -7.62 -12.49 13.62
C TRP A 126 -8.46 -11.23 13.40
N PRO A 127 -9.20 -10.70 14.40
CA PRO A 127 -10.00 -9.49 14.19
C PRO A 127 -9.17 -8.27 13.84
N THR A 128 -8.02 -8.08 14.48
CA THR A 128 -7.11 -6.95 14.21
C THR A 128 -6.49 -7.09 12.82
N SER A 129 -6.04 -8.29 12.45
CA SER A 129 -5.48 -8.56 11.12
C SER A 129 -6.50 -8.27 10.01
N LEU A 130 -7.76 -8.65 10.20
CA LEU A 130 -8.84 -8.39 9.25
C LEU A 130 -9.11 -6.90 9.08
N CYS A 131 -9.16 -6.16 10.19
CA CYS A 131 -9.36 -4.70 10.16
C CYS A 131 -8.23 -3.98 9.43
N VAL A 132 -6.98 -4.34 9.71
CA VAL A 132 -5.79 -3.77 9.07
C VAL A 132 -5.78 -4.13 7.58
N THR A 133 -6.07 -5.39 7.22
CA THR A 133 -6.12 -5.85 5.83
C THR A 133 -7.15 -5.08 5.01
N LEU A 134 -8.36 -4.90 5.53
CA LEU A 134 -9.40 -4.11 4.87
C LEU A 134 -9.01 -2.64 4.72
N GLY A 135 -8.43 -2.06 5.78
CA GLY A 135 -7.91 -0.69 5.75
C GLY A 135 -6.83 -0.49 4.69
N CYS A 136 -5.84 -1.38 4.66
CA CYS A 136 -4.77 -1.36 3.65
C CYS A 136 -5.32 -1.54 2.22
N GLY A 137 -6.27 -2.45 2.03
CA GLY A 137 -6.92 -2.67 0.74
C GLY A 137 -7.67 -1.44 0.23
N PHE A 138 -8.46 -0.80 1.10
CA PHE A 138 -9.16 0.44 0.78
C PHE A 138 -8.19 1.58 0.43
N PHE A 139 -7.14 1.71 1.21
CA PHE A 139 -6.12 2.74 1.00
C PHE A 139 -5.35 2.51 -0.31
N ALA A 140 -4.92 1.27 -0.58
CA ALA A 140 -4.25 0.90 -1.83
C ALA A 140 -5.16 1.16 -3.05
N PHE A 141 -6.44 0.80 -2.97
CA PHE A 141 -7.40 1.08 -4.04
C PHE A 141 -7.55 2.58 -4.32
N THR A 142 -7.64 3.38 -3.27
CA THR A 142 -7.71 4.85 -3.40
C THR A 142 -6.47 5.41 -4.09
N MET A 143 -5.27 4.94 -3.70
CA MET A 143 -4.01 5.35 -4.33
C MET A 143 -3.94 4.99 -5.81
N VAL A 144 -4.36 3.79 -6.19
CA VAL A 144 -4.44 3.41 -7.60
C VAL A 144 -5.37 4.35 -8.36
N MET A 145 -6.55 4.64 -7.83
CA MET A 145 -7.51 5.53 -8.48
C MET A 145 -6.97 6.95 -8.67
N LEU A 146 -6.25 7.48 -7.69
CA LEU A 146 -5.59 8.78 -7.78
C LEU A 146 -4.48 8.76 -8.85
N SER A 147 -3.64 7.72 -8.85
CA SER A 147 -2.50 7.59 -9.77
C SER A 147 -2.93 7.50 -11.23
N ILE A 148 -4.01 6.77 -11.54
CA ILE A 148 -4.50 6.62 -12.92
C ILE A 148 -5.33 7.82 -13.42
N HIS A 149 -5.72 8.74 -12.54
CA HIS A 149 -6.59 9.87 -12.92
C HIS A 149 -6.00 10.71 -14.05
N THR A 150 -4.73 11.06 -13.96
CA THR A 150 -4.03 11.89 -14.96
C THR A 150 -3.81 11.16 -16.29
N PRO A 151 -3.29 9.92 -16.34
CA PRO A 151 -3.19 9.16 -17.58
C PRO A 151 -4.53 8.99 -18.29
N VAL A 152 -5.60 8.71 -17.55
CA VAL A 152 -6.95 8.57 -18.10
C VAL A 152 -7.46 9.86 -18.75
N LYS A 153 -7.17 11.02 -18.17
CA LYS A 153 -7.51 12.31 -18.81
C LYS A 153 -6.76 12.49 -20.12
N LYS A 154 -5.48 12.13 -20.17
CA LYS A 154 -4.65 12.21 -21.39
C LYS A 154 -5.19 11.26 -22.47
N ALA A 155 -5.51 10.00 -22.14
CA ALA A 155 -6.12 9.04 -23.07
C ALA A 155 -7.38 9.60 -23.74
N ALA A 156 -8.24 10.26 -22.98
CA ALA A 156 -9.49 10.84 -23.50
C ALA A 156 -9.30 12.15 -24.27
N ALA A 157 -8.17 12.82 -24.10
CA ALA A 157 -7.89 14.09 -24.78
C ALA A 157 -7.37 13.91 -26.22
N VAL A 158 -6.89 12.72 -26.58
CA VAL A 158 -6.31 12.43 -27.90
C VAL A 158 -7.30 12.79 -29.01
N SER A 159 -6.84 13.61 -29.98
CA SER A 159 -7.62 13.95 -31.16
C SER A 159 -7.40 12.92 -32.28
N PRO A 160 -8.36 12.69 -33.19
CA PRO A 160 -8.19 11.79 -34.32
C PRO A 160 -7.00 12.17 -35.20
N MET A 161 -6.78 13.47 -35.42
CA MET A 161 -5.66 14.00 -36.20
C MET A 161 -4.30 13.74 -35.56
N GLU A 162 -4.21 13.87 -34.24
CA GLU A 162 -2.98 13.61 -33.48
C GLU A 162 -2.60 12.13 -33.50
N ALA A 163 -3.58 11.23 -33.47
CA ALA A 163 -3.38 9.79 -33.57
C ALA A 163 -2.82 9.36 -34.94
N LEU A 164 -3.26 10.00 -36.01
CA LEU A 164 -2.74 9.75 -37.38
C LEU A 164 -1.30 10.27 -37.51
N ARG A 165 -1.00 11.45 -37.03
CA ARG A 165 0.34 12.04 -37.06
C ARG A 165 1.37 11.22 -36.26
N TYR A 166 0.96 10.57 -35.19
CA TYR A 166 1.80 9.71 -34.37
C TYR A 166 2.17 8.39 -35.11
N SER A 167 1.33 7.95 -36.05
CA SER A 167 1.60 6.76 -36.88
C SER A 167 2.66 7.02 -37.94
N ASP A 168 2.67 8.22 -38.55
CA ASP A 168 3.63 8.61 -39.57
C ASP A 168 5.05 8.78 -39.02
N TYR A 169 5.18 9.20 -37.75
CA TYR A 169 6.50 9.37 -37.17
C TYR A 169 7.21 8.04 -36.84
N LYS A 170 6.48 6.99 -36.52
CA LYS A 170 7.03 5.64 -36.29
C LYS A 170 7.27 4.82 -37.56
N GLY A 171 6.73 5.25 -38.69
CA GLY A 171 6.83 4.54 -39.97
C GLY A 171 7.98 4.96 -40.86
N LYS A 172 8.84 5.92 -40.49
CA LYS A 172 10.05 6.25 -41.23
C LYS A 172 11.22 5.41 -40.72
N PRO A 173 11.66 4.37 -41.48
CA PRO A 173 12.94 3.72 -41.19
C PRO A 173 14.06 4.76 -41.45
N LYS A 174 15.02 4.80 -40.51
CA LYS A 174 16.30 5.50 -40.73
C LYS A 174 17.13 4.73 -41.75
#